data_e04f70830f8fc21b327413b6cb797ee2
#
_entry.id   e04f70830f8fc21b327413b6cb797ee2
#
_cell.length_a   1.000
_cell.length_b   1.000
_cell.length_c   1.000
_cell.angle_alpha   90.00
_cell.angle_beta   90.00
_cell.angle_gamma   90.00
#
_symmetry.space_group_name_H-M   'P 1'
#
loop_
_entity.id
_entity.type
_entity.pdbx_description
1 polymer ?
#
loop_
_entity_poly.entity_id
_entity_poly.type
_entity_poly.pdbx_seq_one_letter_code
_entity_poly.pdbx_strand_id
1 'polypeptide(L)'
;MTFNINLKKEDNIYEAYLTYINPIFAKNQLTDLEIKLLGTFMSIKNKYKHLDETDLNKLLFHKETKKRIRTFLNIKEAVFNNTTKSLRDKNFFKYDKMLIPLPEIKDNKLIISFALSKNG
;
A
#
# COMPACT_ATOMS: atom_id res chain seq x y z
N MET A 1 -18.07 13.85 1.90
CA MET A 1 -18.20 12.42 2.22
C MET A 1 -17.41 12.13 3.49
N THR A 2 -18.08 11.62 4.49
CA THR A 2 -17.42 11.21 5.72
C THR A 2 -17.24 9.71 5.68
N PHE A 3 -16.00 9.25 5.80
CA PHE A 3 -15.72 7.83 5.90
C PHE A 3 -14.81 7.57 7.09
N ASN A 4 -15.05 6.49 7.78
CA ASN A 4 -14.22 6.04 8.88
C ASN A 4 -13.29 4.94 8.42
N ILE A 5 -12.01 5.27 8.32
CA ILE A 5 -10.97 4.28 8.05
C ILE A 5 -10.47 3.78 9.38
N ASN A 6 -10.70 2.52 9.66
CA ASN A 6 -10.26 1.88 10.89
C ASN A 6 -9.02 1.06 10.60
N LEU A 7 -7.86 1.54 11.07
CA LEU A 7 -6.58 0.88 10.85
C LEU A 7 -6.20 0.14 12.12
N LYS A 8 -5.91 -1.15 11.98
CA LYS A 8 -5.52 -2.03 13.09
C LYS A 8 -4.18 -2.67 12.78
N LYS A 9 -3.34 -2.82 13.80
CA LYS A 9 -2.04 -3.49 13.64
C LYS A 9 -2.18 -4.94 13.19
N GLU A 10 -3.28 -5.60 13.57
CA GLU A 10 -3.56 -6.98 13.19
C GLU A 10 -3.87 -7.15 11.70
N ASP A 11 -4.21 -6.06 11.01
CA ASP A 11 -4.52 -6.09 9.58
C ASP A 11 -3.27 -5.98 8.71
N ASN A 12 -2.09 -6.19 9.28
CA ASN A 12 -0.82 -5.88 8.63
C ASN A 12 -0.25 -7.02 7.78
N ILE A 13 -1.14 -7.77 7.15
CA ILE A 13 -0.77 -8.87 6.26
C ILE A 13 0.01 -8.36 5.03
N TYR A 14 -0.26 -7.15 4.58
CA TYR A 14 0.40 -6.58 3.42
C TYR A 14 1.85 -6.18 3.71
N GLU A 15 2.14 -5.77 4.95
CA GLU A 15 3.52 -5.53 5.36
C GLU A 15 4.33 -6.82 5.30
N ALA A 16 3.78 -7.92 5.78
CA ALA A 16 4.42 -9.23 5.70
C ALA A 16 4.64 -9.67 4.24
N TYR A 17 3.63 -9.46 3.40
CA TYR A 17 3.72 -9.75 1.97
C TYR A 17 4.85 -8.94 1.30
N LEU A 18 4.88 -7.63 1.54
CA LEU A 18 5.91 -6.76 0.95
C LEU A 18 7.30 -7.13 1.44
N THR A 19 7.44 -7.46 2.72
CA THR A 19 8.71 -7.92 3.28
C THR A 19 9.19 -9.19 2.56
N TYR A 20 8.27 -10.11 2.31
CA TYR A 20 8.58 -11.37 1.63
C TYR A 20 9.03 -11.17 0.19
N ILE A 21 8.36 -10.29 -0.56
CA ILE A 21 8.67 -10.09 -1.98
C ILE A 21 9.73 -9.01 -2.23
N ASN A 22 10.13 -8.26 -1.20
CA ASN A 22 11.04 -7.12 -1.34
C ASN A 22 12.32 -7.45 -2.12
N PRO A 23 12.99 -8.62 -1.90
CA PRO A 23 14.21 -8.95 -2.66
C PRO A 23 14.02 -9.02 -4.17
N ILE A 24 12.78 -9.24 -4.64
CA ILE A 24 12.47 -9.33 -6.08
C ILE A 24 12.62 -7.98 -6.76
N PHE A 25 12.48 -6.87 -6.02
CA PHE A 25 12.49 -5.53 -6.59
C PHE A 25 13.89 -5.03 -6.98
N ALA A 26 14.93 -5.79 -6.70
CA ALA A 26 16.31 -5.47 -7.10
C ALA A 26 16.72 -4.05 -6.67
N LYS A 27 16.85 -3.13 -7.65
CA LYS A 27 17.26 -1.73 -7.38
C LYS A 27 16.20 -0.92 -6.64
N ASN A 28 14.95 -1.37 -6.65
CA ASN A 28 13.82 -0.66 -6.08
C ASN A 28 13.33 -1.29 -4.78
N GLN A 29 14.25 -1.93 -4.04
CA GLN A 29 13.88 -2.51 -2.75
C GLN A 29 13.35 -1.44 -1.80
N LEU A 30 12.35 -1.83 -1.03
CA LEU A 30 11.66 -0.95 -0.09
C LEU A 30 12.41 -0.91 1.24
N THR A 31 12.44 0.27 1.86
CA THR A 31 12.86 0.42 3.25
C THR A 31 11.74 -0.05 4.18
N ASP A 32 12.05 -0.23 5.46
CA ASP A 32 11.04 -0.65 6.45
C ASP A 32 9.86 0.31 6.51
N LEU A 33 10.12 1.62 6.48
CA LEU A 33 9.06 2.61 6.53
C LEU A 33 8.23 2.61 5.24
N GLU A 34 8.87 2.43 4.10
CA GLU A 34 8.16 2.29 2.82
C GLU A 34 7.25 1.07 2.82
N ILE A 35 7.71 -0.05 3.38
CA ILE A 35 6.89 -1.26 3.54
C ILE A 35 5.67 -0.98 4.41
N LYS A 36 5.85 -0.32 5.53
CA LYS A 36 4.76 0.02 6.44
C LYS A 36 3.74 0.95 5.77
N LEU A 37 4.23 1.97 5.10
CA LEU A 37 3.36 2.93 4.43
C LEU A 37 2.61 2.30 3.26
N LEU A 38 3.31 1.61 2.38
CA LEU A 38 2.69 0.95 1.23
C LEU A 38 1.72 -0.14 1.69
N GLY A 39 2.09 -0.93 2.70
CA GLY A 39 1.22 -1.95 3.27
C GLY A 39 -0.07 -1.37 3.83
N THR A 40 0.01 -0.20 4.46
CA THR A 40 -1.16 0.50 4.99
C THR A 40 -2.09 0.95 3.85
N PHE A 41 -1.53 1.52 2.78
CA PHE A 41 -2.32 1.86 1.59
C PHE A 41 -2.98 0.64 0.97
N MET A 42 -2.27 -0.48 0.89
CA MET A 42 -2.81 -1.74 0.35
C MET A 42 -3.97 -2.26 1.22
N SER A 43 -3.84 -2.17 2.53
CA SER A 43 -4.89 -2.57 3.46
C SER A 43 -6.17 -1.76 3.24
N ILE A 44 -6.03 -0.44 3.09
CA ILE A 44 -7.16 0.44 2.80
C ILE A 44 -7.78 0.09 1.44
N LYS A 45 -6.94 -0.09 0.42
CA LYS A 45 -7.39 -0.47 -0.91
C LYS A 45 -8.21 -1.77 -0.87
N ASN A 46 -7.76 -2.76 -0.10
CA ASN A 46 -8.49 -4.01 0.04
C ASN A 46 -9.87 -3.83 0.70
N LYS A 47 -9.95 -2.99 1.72
CA LYS A 47 -11.21 -2.71 2.42
C LYS A 47 -12.24 -2.04 1.52
N TYR A 48 -11.79 -1.25 0.56
CA TYR A 48 -12.65 -0.45 -0.31
C TYR A 48 -12.58 -0.89 -1.78
N LYS A 49 -12.13 -2.11 -2.04
CA LYS A 49 -11.96 -2.63 -3.41
C LYS A 49 -13.25 -2.75 -4.21
N HIS A 50 -14.42 -2.65 -3.53
CA HIS A 50 -15.72 -2.63 -4.18
C HIS A 50 -16.03 -1.31 -4.89
N LEU A 51 -15.26 -0.26 -4.59
CA LEU A 51 -15.38 1.02 -5.28
C LEU A 51 -14.75 0.92 -6.67
N ASP A 52 -15.21 1.75 -7.60
CA ASP A 52 -14.51 1.85 -8.88
C ASP A 52 -13.11 2.45 -8.68
N GLU A 53 -12.25 2.27 -9.67
CA GLU A 53 -10.85 2.67 -9.58
C GLU A 53 -10.69 4.18 -9.30
N THR A 54 -11.52 5.01 -9.93
CA THR A 54 -11.46 6.46 -9.75
C THR A 54 -11.81 6.86 -8.32
N ASP A 55 -12.90 6.34 -7.79
CA ASP A 55 -13.33 6.64 -6.42
C ASP A 55 -12.37 6.07 -5.39
N LEU A 56 -11.83 4.88 -5.65
CA LEU A 56 -10.86 4.26 -4.76
C LEU A 56 -9.58 5.09 -4.68
N ASN A 57 -9.06 5.58 -5.81
CA ASN A 57 -7.87 6.42 -5.81
C ASN A 57 -8.11 7.77 -5.11
N LYS A 58 -9.29 8.37 -5.29
CA LYS A 58 -9.67 9.59 -4.56
C LYS A 58 -9.68 9.35 -3.05
N LEU A 59 -10.19 8.20 -2.62
CA LEU A 59 -10.22 7.82 -1.21
C LEU A 59 -8.80 7.64 -0.67
N LEU A 60 -7.97 6.87 -1.37
CA LEU A 60 -6.61 6.54 -0.92
C LEU A 60 -5.75 7.78 -0.74
N PHE A 61 -5.86 8.74 -1.63
CA PHE A 61 -5.00 9.93 -1.64
C PHE A 61 -5.71 11.18 -1.12
N HIS A 62 -6.88 11.03 -0.51
CA HIS A 62 -7.58 12.12 0.16
C HIS A 62 -6.77 12.59 1.38
N LYS A 63 -6.78 13.89 1.63
CA LYS A 63 -5.97 14.47 2.73
C LYS A 63 -6.32 13.88 4.10
N GLU A 64 -7.59 13.56 4.35
CA GLU A 64 -8.00 12.94 5.62
C GLU A 64 -7.46 11.51 5.73
N THR A 65 -7.45 10.76 4.66
CA THR A 65 -6.86 9.41 4.61
C THR A 65 -5.36 9.48 4.91
N LYS A 66 -4.66 10.39 4.26
CA LYS A 66 -3.22 10.61 4.49
C LYS A 66 -2.94 10.96 5.94
N LYS A 67 -3.75 11.84 6.53
CA LYS A 67 -3.62 12.23 7.93
C LYS A 67 -3.81 11.04 8.87
N ARG A 68 -4.81 10.19 8.61
CA ARG A 68 -5.07 8.99 9.41
C ARG A 68 -3.91 8.00 9.30
N ILE A 69 -3.35 7.84 8.13
CA ILE A 69 -2.18 6.99 7.91
C ILE A 69 -0.98 7.51 8.70
N ARG A 70 -0.73 8.83 8.66
CA ARG A 70 0.37 9.44 9.42
C ARG A 70 0.21 9.20 10.92
N THR A 71 -1.00 9.37 11.42
CA THR A 71 -1.31 9.14 12.83
C THR A 71 -1.12 7.67 13.21
N PHE A 72 -1.61 6.78 12.38
CA PHE A 72 -1.49 5.33 12.60
C PHE A 72 -0.03 4.89 12.63
N LEU A 73 0.80 5.41 11.73
CA LEU A 73 2.22 5.07 11.65
C LEU A 73 3.08 5.93 12.58
N ASN A 74 2.49 6.93 13.23
CA ASN A 74 3.18 7.86 14.12
C ASN A 74 4.36 8.56 13.41
N ILE A 75 4.09 9.10 12.23
CA ILE A 75 5.09 9.83 11.44
C ILE A 75 4.59 11.25 11.14
N LYS A 76 5.56 12.15 10.96
CA LYS A 76 5.29 13.55 10.63
C LYS A 76 4.95 13.69 9.15
N GLU A 77 4.28 14.79 8.81
CA GLU A 77 3.89 15.09 7.43
C GLU A 77 5.08 15.10 6.48
N ALA A 78 6.21 15.70 6.89
CA ALA A 78 7.42 15.76 6.07
C ALA A 78 7.95 14.34 5.76
N VAL A 79 7.95 13.45 6.77
CA VAL A 79 8.39 12.06 6.61
C VAL A 79 7.43 11.32 5.67
N PHE A 80 6.12 11.51 5.86
CA PHE A 80 5.12 10.92 4.99
C PHE A 80 5.32 11.35 3.52
N ASN A 81 5.49 12.65 3.29
CA ASN A 81 5.67 13.18 1.94
C ASN A 81 6.95 12.68 1.28
N ASN A 82 8.05 12.61 2.03
CA ASN A 82 9.32 12.09 1.52
C ASN A 82 9.21 10.59 1.20
N THR A 83 8.52 9.82 2.03
CA THR A 83 8.33 8.39 1.83
C THR A 83 7.44 8.11 0.61
N THR A 84 6.35 8.86 0.45
CA THR A 84 5.49 8.72 -0.73
C THR A 84 6.22 9.14 -2.01
N LYS A 85 7.07 10.16 -1.94
CA LYS A 85 7.90 10.55 -3.09
C LYS A 85 8.86 9.42 -3.47
N SER A 86 9.50 8.80 -2.49
CA SER A 86 10.37 7.65 -2.72
C SER A 86 9.62 6.48 -3.37
N LEU A 87 8.40 6.21 -2.93
CA LEU A 87 7.55 5.18 -3.52
C LEU A 87 7.18 5.51 -4.98
N ARG A 88 6.96 6.79 -5.29
CA ARG A 88 6.75 7.21 -6.68
C ARG A 88 8.01 7.01 -7.52
N ASP A 89 9.16 7.37 -6.98
CA ASP A 89 10.44 7.21 -7.67
C ASP A 89 10.75 5.73 -7.94
N LYS A 90 10.27 4.85 -7.09
CA LYS A 90 10.40 3.38 -7.22
C LYS A 90 9.27 2.75 -8.04
N ASN A 91 8.36 3.55 -8.60
CA ASN A 91 7.24 3.12 -9.44
C ASN A 91 6.15 2.33 -8.72
N PHE A 92 5.97 2.51 -7.42
CA PHE A 92 4.85 1.93 -6.68
C PHE A 92 3.62 2.85 -6.72
N PHE A 93 3.83 4.14 -6.87
CA PHE A 93 2.77 5.13 -7.08
C PHE A 93 3.03 5.91 -8.36
N LYS A 94 1.96 6.34 -9.02
CA LYS A 94 2.04 7.28 -10.14
C LYS A 94 0.94 8.32 -9.94
N TYR A 95 1.32 9.56 -9.63
CA TYR A 95 0.37 10.60 -9.22
C TYR A 95 -0.49 10.08 -8.05
N ASP A 96 -1.80 10.15 -8.17
CA ASP A 96 -2.75 9.67 -7.16
C ASP A 96 -3.25 8.26 -7.49
N LYS A 97 -2.35 7.38 -7.91
CA LYS A 97 -2.68 6.00 -8.27
C LYS A 97 -1.64 5.04 -7.71
N MET A 98 -2.12 3.97 -7.10
CA MET A 98 -1.26 2.90 -6.63
C MET A 98 -1.08 1.86 -7.74
N LEU A 99 0.17 1.56 -8.07
CA LEU A 99 0.50 0.69 -9.21
C LEU A 99 0.66 -0.78 -8.84
N ILE A 100 0.97 -1.06 -7.56
CA ILE A 100 1.14 -2.45 -7.14
C ILE A 100 -0.23 -3.12 -6.99
N PRO A 101 -0.44 -4.31 -7.59
CA PRO A 101 -1.70 -5.04 -7.42
C PRO A 101 -1.79 -5.64 -6.03
N LEU A 102 -3.02 -5.83 -5.56
CA LEU A 102 -3.25 -6.51 -4.29
C LEU A 102 -3.04 -8.01 -4.47
N PRO A 103 -2.32 -8.66 -3.55
CA PRO A 103 -2.28 -10.11 -3.52
C PRO A 103 -3.64 -10.68 -3.11
N GLU A 104 -3.92 -11.90 -3.52
CA GLU A 104 -5.13 -12.58 -3.13
C GLU A 104 -5.03 -13.06 -1.68
N ILE A 105 -6.08 -12.80 -0.91
CA ILE A 105 -6.21 -13.29 0.46
C ILE A 105 -7.43 -14.20 0.51
N LYS A 106 -7.24 -15.45 0.90
CA LYS A 106 -8.30 -16.44 0.99
C LYS A 106 -8.18 -17.18 2.33
N ASP A 107 -9.30 -17.28 3.06
CA ASP A 107 -9.37 -17.97 4.35
C ASP A 107 -8.30 -17.45 5.34
N ASN A 108 -8.13 -16.13 5.42
CA ASN A 108 -7.13 -15.46 6.24
C ASN A 108 -5.70 -15.86 5.91
N LYS A 109 -5.47 -16.44 4.72
CA LYS A 109 -4.13 -16.79 4.23
C LYS A 109 -3.82 -15.97 3.00
N LEU A 110 -2.60 -15.45 2.99
CA LEU A 110 -2.07 -14.75 1.84
C LEU A 110 -1.69 -15.78 0.78
N ILE A 111 -2.28 -15.65 -0.41
CA ILE A 111 -1.92 -16.49 -1.54
C ILE A 111 -1.00 -15.68 -2.43
N ILE A 112 0.25 -16.10 -2.49
CA ILE A 112 1.23 -15.50 -3.36
C ILE A 112 1.26 -16.29 -4.66
N SER A 113 0.66 -15.71 -5.70
CA SER A 113 0.74 -16.26 -7.05
C SER A 113 1.78 -15.48 -7.81
N PHE A 114 2.90 -16.11 -8.08
CA PHE A 114 3.83 -15.58 -9.04
C PHE A 114 3.44 -16.16 -10.41
N ALA A 115 2.75 -15.35 -11.20
CA ALA A 115 2.68 -15.63 -12.61
C ALA A 115 4.08 -15.43 -13.17
N LEU A 116 4.88 -16.48 -13.15
CA LEU A 116 6.10 -16.47 -13.91
C LEU A 116 5.71 -16.32 -15.37
N SER A 117 5.91 -15.14 -15.89
CA SER A 117 5.77 -14.94 -17.30
C SER A 117 6.80 -15.84 -17.99
N LYS A 118 6.31 -16.85 -18.71
CA LYS A 118 7.18 -17.76 -19.45
C LYS A 118 7.88 -17.08 -20.63
N ASN A 119 7.53 -15.86 -20.89
CA ASN A 119 8.07 -15.09 -22.00
C ASN A 119 9.12 -14.09 -21.54
N GLY A 120 9.72 -14.38 -20.48
CA GLY A 120 10.78 -13.51 -19.97
C GLY A 120 10.45 -13.14 -18.62
#